data_7799bc8e75f0e9942bd30b7c58197291
#
_entry.id   7799bc8e75f0e9942bd30b7c58197291
#
_cell.length_a   1.000
_cell.length_b   1.000
_cell.length_c   1.000
_cell.angle_alpha   90.00
_cell.angle_beta   90.00
_cell.angle_gamma   90.00
#
_symmetry.space_group_name_H-M   'P 1'
#
loop_
_entity.id
_entity.type
_entity.pdbx_description
1 polymer ?
#
loop_
_entity_poly.entity_id
_entity_poly.type
_entity_poly.pdbx_seq_one_letter_code
_entity_poly.pdbx_strand_id
1 'polypeptide(L)'
;MAALLHRLAALAVFNDFNLEIHRKMLAADRTGDETNYLYGKALENARRVALILATGRDGGRSPISESDAVYACRLVRYLVGDLVRAVKETVAENNDEKAKKRILQIVASAGRGGITKKELTRRTQLIRKSFRDEYLDDLVEGGELTTSLSESGGTVYRLGR
;
A
#
# COMPACT_ATOMS: atom_id res chain seq x y z
N MET A 1 9.58 -3.66 -45.65
CA MET A 1 10.26 -2.60 -44.88
C MET A 1 9.35 -2.01 -43.77
N ALA A 2 8.12 -1.56 -44.08
CA ALA A 2 7.20 -0.96 -43.08
C ALA A 2 6.87 -1.86 -41.88
N ALA A 3 6.59 -3.15 -42.08
CA ALA A 3 6.28 -4.08 -40.95
C ALA A 3 7.43 -4.27 -39.97
N LEU A 4 8.68 -4.19 -40.44
CA LEU A 4 9.85 -4.25 -39.58
C LEU A 4 9.99 -2.99 -38.73
N LEU A 5 9.74 -1.81 -39.27
CA LEU A 5 9.77 -0.53 -38.56
C LEU A 5 8.71 -0.50 -37.46
N HIS A 6 7.47 -0.95 -37.73
CA HIS A 6 6.42 -1.05 -36.75
C HIS A 6 6.79 -1.97 -35.56
N ARG A 7 7.41 -3.12 -35.86
CA ARG A 7 7.89 -4.04 -34.81
C ARG A 7 8.98 -3.41 -33.94
N LEU A 8 9.91 -2.69 -34.55
CA LEU A 8 11.00 -2.02 -33.81
C LEU A 8 10.45 -0.89 -32.94
N ALA A 9 9.50 -0.10 -33.43
CA ALA A 9 8.86 0.97 -32.66
C ALA A 9 8.08 0.40 -31.45
N ALA A 10 7.26 -0.64 -31.63
CA ALA A 10 6.57 -1.29 -30.52
C ALA A 10 7.54 -1.90 -29.48
N LEU A 11 8.65 -2.48 -29.94
CA LEU A 11 9.67 -3.03 -29.05
C LEU A 11 10.36 -1.94 -28.22
N ALA A 12 10.65 -0.78 -28.80
CA ALA A 12 11.20 0.36 -28.09
C ALA A 12 10.27 0.81 -26.96
N VAL A 13 8.96 0.93 -27.22
CA VAL A 13 7.96 1.28 -26.19
C VAL A 13 7.96 0.28 -25.03
N PHE A 14 8.00 -1.02 -25.33
CA PHE A 14 8.06 -2.03 -24.26
C PHE A 14 9.36 -2.01 -23.48
N ASN A 15 10.49 -1.72 -24.11
CA ASN A 15 11.79 -1.59 -23.43
C ASN A 15 11.80 -0.40 -22.49
N ASP A 16 11.29 0.76 -22.92
CA ASP A 16 11.20 1.95 -22.09
C ASP A 16 10.26 1.71 -20.88
N PHE A 17 9.13 1.06 -21.13
CA PHE A 17 8.21 0.67 -20.07
C PHE A 17 8.86 -0.32 -19.07
N ASN A 18 9.60 -1.30 -19.57
CA ASN A 18 10.33 -2.25 -18.72
C ASN A 18 11.34 -1.56 -17.82
N LEU A 19 12.11 -0.61 -18.36
CA LEU A 19 13.07 0.19 -17.58
C LEU A 19 12.38 1.04 -16.52
N GLU A 20 11.23 1.64 -16.84
CA GLU A 20 10.42 2.39 -15.85
C GLU A 20 9.97 1.48 -14.71
N ILE A 21 9.38 0.34 -15.03
CA ILE A 21 8.90 -0.64 -14.05
C ILE A 21 10.05 -1.13 -13.16
N HIS A 22 11.18 -1.45 -13.76
CA HIS A 22 12.35 -1.92 -13.00
C HIS A 22 12.88 -0.87 -12.02
N ARG A 23 12.89 0.41 -12.42
CA ARG A 23 13.25 1.52 -11.53
C ARG A 23 12.28 1.63 -10.35
N LYS A 24 10.97 1.46 -10.58
CA LYS A 24 9.95 1.47 -9.51
C LYS A 24 10.13 0.30 -8.54
N MET A 25 10.41 -0.90 -9.04
CA MET A 25 10.71 -2.07 -8.20
C MET A 25 11.93 -1.83 -7.32
N LEU A 26 13.03 -1.35 -7.89
CA LEU A 26 14.25 -1.05 -7.13
C LEU A 26 14.05 0.06 -6.09
N ALA A 27 13.22 1.05 -6.40
CA ALA A 27 12.88 2.11 -5.44
C ALA A 27 12.06 1.54 -4.27
N ALA A 28 11.08 0.69 -4.53
CA ALA A 28 10.29 0.00 -3.51
C ALA A 28 11.17 -0.91 -2.63
N ASP A 29 12.05 -1.71 -3.22
CA ASP A 29 12.99 -2.56 -2.48
C ASP A 29 13.89 -1.76 -1.52
N ARG A 30 14.41 -0.62 -1.95
CA ARG A 30 15.27 0.25 -1.13
C ARG A 30 14.54 0.84 0.08
N THR A 31 13.23 1.03 -0.01
CA THR A 31 12.39 1.56 1.06
C THR A 31 11.73 0.49 1.92
N GLY A 32 11.96 -0.80 1.61
CA GLY A 32 11.28 -1.91 2.26
C GLY A 32 9.77 -1.96 1.96
N ASP A 33 9.36 -1.38 0.83
CA ASP A 33 7.96 -1.36 0.39
C ASP A 33 7.59 -2.72 -0.22
N GLU A 34 6.74 -3.45 0.48
CA GLU A 34 6.30 -4.79 0.07
C GLU A 34 5.48 -4.80 -1.22
N THR A 35 5.13 -3.62 -1.79
CA THR A 35 4.36 -3.55 -3.04
C THR A 35 5.20 -3.79 -4.30
N ASN A 36 6.52 -4.02 -4.18
CA ASN A 36 7.42 -4.28 -5.31
C ASN A 36 6.95 -5.42 -6.21
N TYR A 37 6.37 -6.50 -5.63
CA TYR A 37 5.89 -7.67 -6.38
C TYR A 37 4.74 -7.35 -7.34
N LEU A 38 3.97 -6.27 -7.09
CA LEU A 38 2.87 -5.86 -7.95
C LEU A 38 3.34 -5.40 -9.35
N TYR A 39 4.59 -4.94 -9.45
CA TYR A 39 5.20 -4.55 -10.70
C TYR A 39 5.71 -5.73 -11.53
N GLY A 40 5.94 -6.89 -10.92
CA GLY A 40 6.64 -8.02 -11.55
C GLY A 40 5.95 -8.57 -12.82
N LYS A 41 4.63 -8.42 -12.95
CA LYS A 41 3.86 -8.88 -14.12
C LYS A 41 3.47 -7.75 -15.08
N ALA A 42 3.88 -6.50 -14.81
CA ALA A 42 3.42 -5.34 -15.58
C ALA A 42 3.78 -5.45 -17.08
N LEU A 43 5.03 -5.78 -17.40
CA LEU A 43 5.46 -5.92 -18.79
C LEU A 43 4.74 -7.06 -19.54
N GLU A 44 4.58 -8.21 -18.88
CA GLU A 44 3.86 -9.35 -19.46
C GLU A 44 2.41 -8.97 -19.75
N ASN A 45 1.74 -8.32 -18.83
CA ASN A 45 0.36 -7.87 -19.00
C ASN A 45 0.25 -6.81 -20.12
N ALA A 46 1.18 -5.87 -20.21
CA ALA A 46 1.21 -4.90 -21.31
C ALA A 46 1.34 -5.58 -22.68
N ARG A 47 2.22 -6.58 -22.80
CA ARG A 47 2.36 -7.36 -24.05
C ARG A 47 1.09 -8.13 -24.38
N ARG A 48 0.42 -8.74 -23.40
CA ARG A 48 -0.86 -9.45 -23.59
C ARG A 48 -1.97 -8.50 -24.08
N VAL A 49 -2.09 -7.32 -23.45
CA VAL A 49 -3.08 -6.31 -23.87
C VAL A 49 -2.79 -5.84 -25.28
N ALA A 50 -1.54 -5.54 -25.62
CA ALA A 50 -1.16 -5.12 -26.98
C ALA A 50 -1.46 -6.22 -28.03
N LEU A 51 -1.25 -7.48 -27.68
CA LEU A 51 -1.58 -8.61 -28.55
C LEU A 51 -3.10 -8.71 -28.78
N ILE A 52 -3.91 -8.54 -27.73
CA ILE A 52 -5.38 -8.53 -27.85
C ILE A 52 -5.83 -7.41 -28.79
N LEU A 53 -5.27 -6.20 -28.64
CA LEU A 53 -5.59 -5.06 -29.50
C LEU A 53 -5.23 -5.34 -30.96
N ALA A 54 -4.02 -5.85 -31.23
CA ALA A 54 -3.58 -6.20 -32.57
C ALA A 54 -4.47 -7.30 -33.22
N THR A 55 -4.80 -8.33 -32.45
CA THR A 55 -5.67 -9.43 -32.90
C THR A 55 -7.09 -8.95 -33.16
N GLY A 56 -7.65 -8.09 -32.31
CA GLY A 56 -8.99 -7.52 -32.45
C GLY A 56 -9.13 -6.62 -33.68
N ARG A 57 -8.05 -5.99 -34.14
CA ARG A 57 -8.05 -5.09 -35.28
C ARG A 57 -8.20 -5.84 -36.62
N ASP A 58 -7.54 -6.97 -36.81
CA ASP A 58 -7.47 -7.65 -38.10
C ASP A 58 -7.33 -9.19 -38.03
N GLY A 59 -7.69 -9.78 -36.87
CA GLY A 59 -7.57 -11.22 -36.66
C GLY A 59 -6.13 -11.71 -36.53
N GLY A 60 -5.19 -10.82 -36.16
CA GLY A 60 -3.78 -11.18 -35.95
C GLY A 60 -2.94 -11.23 -37.21
N ARG A 61 -3.43 -10.64 -38.31
CA ARG A 61 -2.69 -10.57 -39.61
C ARG A 61 -1.56 -9.55 -39.55
N SER A 62 -1.73 -8.48 -38.75
CA SER A 62 -0.72 -7.43 -38.60
C SER A 62 0.06 -7.61 -37.28
N PRO A 63 1.32 -7.20 -37.26
CA PRO A 63 2.10 -7.17 -36.01
C PRO A 63 1.52 -6.15 -35.02
N ILE A 64 1.90 -6.28 -33.75
CA ILE A 64 1.63 -5.26 -32.74
C ILE A 64 2.22 -3.93 -33.23
N SER A 65 1.40 -2.89 -33.32
CA SER A 65 1.82 -1.56 -33.70
C SER A 65 2.37 -0.78 -32.48
N GLU A 66 3.06 0.32 -32.78
CA GLU A 66 3.50 1.26 -31.74
C GLU A 66 2.31 1.78 -30.90
N SER A 67 1.20 2.13 -31.56
CA SER A 67 0.00 2.61 -30.86
C SER A 67 -0.62 1.57 -29.93
N ASP A 68 -0.64 0.29 -30.33
CA ASP A 68 -1.09 -0.81 -29.46
C ASP A 68 -0.18 -0.92 -28.22
N ALA A 69 1.14 -0.85 -28.41
CA ALA A 69 2.11 -0.91 -27.33
C ALA A 69 1.98 0.29 -26.37
N VAL A 70 1.86 1.51 -26.92
CA VAL A 70 1.68 2.74 -26.11
C VAL A 70 0.41 2.67 -25.27
N TYR A 71 -0.72 2.28 -25.89
CA TYR A 71 -1.99 2.14 -25.19
C TYR A 71 -1.89 1.08 -24.07
N ALA A 72 -1.37 -0.09 -24.40
CA ALA A 72 -1.23 -1.20 -23.45
C ALA A 72 -0.34 -0.83 -22.26
N CYS A 73 0.80 -0.18 -22.51
CA CYS A 73 1.69 0.28 -21.43
C CYS A 73 1.02 1.36 -20.55
N ARG A 74 0.25 2.28 -21.15
CA ARG A 74 -0.51 3.29 -20.39
C ARG A 74 -1.58 2.66 -19.52
N LEU A 75 -2.36 1.73 -20.05
CA LEU A 75 -3.41 1.03 -19.31
C LEU A 75 -2.82 0.26 -18.13
N VAL A 76 -1.77 -0.54 -18.36
CA VAL A 76 -1.15 -1.34 -17.31
C VAL A 76 -0.47 -0.45 -16.26
N ARG A 77 0.17 0.65 -16.67
CA ARG A 77 0.74 1.64 -15.73
C ARG A 77 -0.34 2.20 -14.79
N TYR A 78 -1.49 2.55 -15.33
CA TYR A 78 -2.62 3.05 -14.56
C TYR A 78 -3.12 1.99 -13.56
N LEU A 79 -3.41 0.77 -14.05
CA LEU A 79 -3.95 -0.31 -13.23
C LEU A 79 -2.99 -0.75 -12.10
N VAL A 80 -1.69 -0.88 -12.41
CA VAL A 80 -0.69 -1.23 -11.40
C VAL A 80 -0.53 -0.10 -10.39
N GLY A 81 -0.55 1.17 -10.85
CA GLY A 81 -0.48 2.33 -9.95
C GLY A 81 -1.67 2.41 -9.00
N ASP A 82 -2.86 2.13 -9.50
CA ASP A 82 -4.08 2.08 -8.71
C ASP A 82 -4.07 0.93 -7.69
N LEU A 83 -3.63 -0.27 -8.13
CA LEU A 83 -3.48 -1.43 -7.25
C LEU A 83 -2.46 -1.18 -6.12
N VAL A 84 -1.30 -0.58 -6.44
CA VAL A 84 -0.29 -0.22 -5.44
C VAL A 84 -0.86 0.74 -4.41
N ARG A 85 -1.64 1.73 -4.84
CA ARG A 85 -2.30 2.67 -3.93
C ARG A 85 -3.28 1.96 -3.02
N ALA A 86 -4.20 1.18 -3.57
CA ALA A 86 -5.20 0.42 -2.80
C ALA A 86 -4.56 -0.52 -1.77
N VAL A 87 -3.48 -1.22 -2.14
CA VAL A 87 -2.76 -2.10 -1.21
C VAL A 87 -2.12 -1.29 -0.08
N LYS A 88 -1.50 -0.14 -0.38
CA LYS A 88 -0.90 0.72 0.65
C LYS A 88 -1.94 1.27 1.62
N GLU A 89 -3.08 1.72 1.15
CA GLU A 89 -4.19 2.18 1.98
C GLU A 89 -4.67 1.05 2.90
N THR A 90 -4.96 -0.13 2.35
CA THR A 90 -5.39 -1.30 3.14
C THR A 90 -4.35 -1.76 4.17
N VAL A 91 -3.06 -1.73 3.82
CA VAL A 91 -1.98 -2.09 4.76
C VAL A 91 -1.85 -1.05 5.88
N ALA A 92 -1.99 0.24 5.56
CA ALA A 92 -1.98 1.31 6.56
C ALA A 92 -3.15 1.13 7.54
N GLU A 93 -4.39 0.99 7.07
CA GLU A 93 -5.57 0.75 7.89
C GLU A 93 -5.42 -0.49 8.80
N ASN A 94 -4.90 -1.61 8.26
CA ASN A 94 -4.64 -2.81 9.03
C ASN A 94 -3.58 -2.61 10.13
N ASN A 95 -2.56 -1.79 9.88
CA ASN A 95 -1.53 -1.51 10.88
C ASN A 95 -2.07 -0.62 12.00
N ASP A 96 -2.89 0.37 11.68
CA ASP A 96 -3.54 1.25 12.64
C ASP A 96 -4.52 0.46 13.52
N GLU A 97 -5.35 -0.41 12.93
CA GLU A 97 -6.23 -1.30 13.67
C GLU A 97 -5.46 -2.27 14.58
N LYS A 98 -4.36 -2.86 14.10
CA LYS A 98 -3.50 -3.72 14.92
C LYS A 98 -2.90 -2.95 16.09
N ALA A 99 -2.47 -1.70 15.86
CA ALA A 99 -1.93 -0.86 16.90
C ALA A 99 -3.00 -0.51 17.95
N LYS A 100 -4.21 -0.11 17.54
CA LYS A 100 -5.35 0.15 18.41
C LYS A 100 -5.73 -1.10 19.22
N LYS A 101 -5.87 -2.26 18.59
CA LYS A 101 -6.12 -3.56 19.27
C LYS A 101 -5.03 -3.88 20.29
N ARG A 102 -3.75 -3.61 19.99
CA ARG A 102 -2.65 -3.81 20.92
C ARG A 102 -2.74 -2.91 22.14
N ILE A 103 -3.11 -1.65 21.95
CA ILE A 103 -3.34 -0.70 23.06
C ILE A 103 -4.46 -1.22 23.97
N LEU A 104 -5.61 -1.60 23.40
CA LEU A 104 -6.76 -2.14 24.15
C LEU A 104 -6.39 -3.40 24.94
N GLN A 105 -5.64 -4.34 24.35
CA GLN A 105 -5.16 -5.53 25.05
C GLN A 105 -4.27 -5.19 26.27
N ILE A 106 -3.38 -4.20 26.13
CA ILE A 106 -2.51 -3.77 27.22
C ILE A 106 -3.35 -3.14 28.33
N VAL A 107 -4.33 -2.29 28.00
CA VAL A 107 -5.23 -1.68 28.98
C VAL A 107 -6.09 -2.75 29.66
N ALA A 108 -6.63 -3.71 28.91
CA ALA A 108 -7.39 -4.84 29.44
C ALA A 108 -6.57 -5.66 30.45
N SER A 109 -5.29 -5.92 30.14
CA SER A 109 -4.38 -6.68 31.02
C SER A 109 -4.07 -5.98 32.36
N ALA A 110 -4.26 -4.67 32.44
CA ALA A 110 -4.09 -3.90 33.66
C ALA A 110 -5.29 -4.01 34.62
N GLY A 111 -6.40 -4.61 34.18
CA GLY A 111 -7.59 -4.86 35.01
C GLY A 111 -8.33 -3.57 35.41
N ARG A 112 -9.14 -3.66 36.48
CA ARG A 112 -10.00 -2.55 36.93
C ARG A 112 -9.24 -1.29 37.38
N GLY A 113 -8.00 -1.42 37.79
CA GLY A 113 -7.14 -0.29 38.18
C GLY A 113 -6.77 0.63 37.04
N GLY A 114 -6.77 0.08 35.81
CA GLY A 114 -6.32 0.77 34.61
C GLY A 114 -4.79 0.87 34.53
N ILE A 115 -4.30 1.59 33.53
CA ILE A 115 -2.87 1.77 33.27
C ILE A 115 -2.52 3.26 33.13
N THR A 116 -1.42 3.69 33.73
CA THR A 116 -0.95 5.07 33.59
C THR A 116 -0.40 5.33 32.20
N LYS A 117 -0.50 6.60 31.72
CA LYS A 117 0.08 7.02 30.43
C LYS A 117 1.57 6.64 30.34
N LYS A 118 2.33 6.77 31.43
CA LYS A 118 3.75 6.42 31.48
C LYS A 118 3.99 4.93 31.24
N GLU A 119 3.25 4.07 31.92
CA GLU A 119 3.38 2.61 31.79
C GLU A 119 2.89 2.14 30.40
N LEU A 120 1.78 2.68 29.91
CA LEU A 120 1.27 2.40 28.55
C LEU A 120 2.31 2.78 27.50
N THR A 121 2.92 3.97 27.61
CA THR A 121 4.01 4.41 26.74
C THR A 121 5.16 3.42 26.72
N ARG A 122 5.56 2.91 27.88
CA ARG A 122 6.64 1.92 28.00
C ARG A 122 6.30 0.60 27.30
N ARG A 123 5.04 0.14 27.40
CA ARG A 123 4.59 -1.12 26.76
C ARG A 123 4.30 -0.99 25.26
N THR A 124 4.16 0.25 24.76
CA THR A 124 3.87 0.55 23.35
C THR A 124 5.02 1.26 22.63
N GLN A 125 6.27 1.00 23.02
CA GLN A 125 7.46 1.67 22.46
C GLN A 125 7.61 1.49 20.94
N LEU A 126 7.11 0.40 20.37
CA LEU A 126 7.13 0.13 18.93
C LEU A 126 6.20 1.05 18.13
N ILE A 127 5.22 1.69 18.80
CA ILE A 127 4.31 2.66 18.17
C ILE A 127 4.92 4.05 18.30
N ARG A 128 5.09 4.75 17.19
CA ARG A 128 5.58 6.15 17.21
C ARG A 128 4.69 7.01 18.12
N LYS A 129 5.30 7.94 18.85
CA LYS A 129 4.60 8.80 19.82
C LYS A 129 3.40 9.53 19.20
N SER A 130 3.54 10.14 18.02
CA SER A 130 2.46 10.85 17.33
C SER A 130 1.24 9.96 17.06
N PHE A 131 1.46 8.81 16.44
CA PHE A 131 0.38 7.84 16.17
C PHE A 131 -0.24 7.26 17.44
N ARG A 132 0.57 6.99 18.46
CA ARG A 132 0.05 6.48 19.73
C ARG A 132 -0.86 7.49 20.43
N ASP A 133 -0.48 8.76 20.45
CA ASP A 133 -1.33 9.80 21.05
C ASP A 133 -2.63 9.96 20.26
N GLU A 134 -2.59 9.94 18.93
CA GLU A 134 -3.76 9.95 18.03
C GLU A 134 -4.68 8.73 18.27
N TYR A 135 -4.13 7.50 18.30
CA TYR A 135 -4.93 6.30 18.57
C TYR A 135 -5.56 6.29 19.96
N LEU A 136 -4.90 6.87 20.97
CA LEU A 136 -5.48 7.01 22.31
C LEU A 136 -6.66 7.98 22.30
N ASP A 137 -6.54 9.09 21.59
CA ASP A 137 -7.61 10.08 21.46
C ASP A 137 -8.81 9.46 20.70
N ASP A 138 -8.59 8.76 19.58
CA ASP A 138 -9.62 8.03 18.84
C ASP A 138 -10.36 7.00 19.73
N LEU A 139 -9.61 6.19 20.48
CA LEU A 139 -10.18 5.16 21.35
C LEU A 139 -10.98 5.75 22.52
N VAL A 140 -10.61 6.93 22.99
CA VAL A 140 -11.36 7.67 24.03
C VAL A 140 -12.61 8.30 23.43
N GLU A 141 -12.53 8.93 22.24
CA GLU A 141 -13.68 9.50 21.53
C GLU A 141 -14.68 8.41 21.13
N GLY A 142 -14.18 7.24 20.69
CA GLY A 142 -14.99 6.06 20.38
C GLY A 142 -15.60 5.37 21.60
N GLY A 143 -15.24 5.78 22.83
CA GLY A 143 -15.75 5.19 24.07
C GLY A 143 -15.15 3.83 24.43
N GLU A 144 -14.17 3.33 23.68
CA GLU A 144 -13.48 2.08 23.95
C GLU A 144 -12.52 2.21 25.14
N LEU A 145 -12.00 3.42 25.37
CA LEU A 145 -11.23 3.79 26.55
C LEU A 145 -11.90 4.93 27.30
N THR A 146 -11.69 4.93 28.62
CA THR A 146 -12.02 6.05 29.50
C THR A 146 -10.77 6.55 30.20
N THR A 147 -10.73 7.85 30.49
CA THR A 147 -9.61 8.49 31.17
C THR A 147 -10.03 8.95 32.56
N SER A 148 -9.11 8.89 33.51
CA SER A 148 -9.24 9.47 34.86
C SER A 148 -7.88 9.98 35.34
N LEU A 149 -7.88 10.86 36.32
CA LEU A 149 -6.65 11.30 36.98
C LEU A 149 -6.27 10.29 38.06
N SER A 150 -4.99 9.96 38.19
CA SER A 150 -4.45 9.22 39.32
C SER A 150 -4.27 10.16 40.50
N GLU A 151 -4.10 9.63 41.74
CA GLU A 151 -3.77 10.39 42.92
C GLU A 151 -2.50 11.24 42.78
N SER A 152 -1.57 10.83 41.92
CA SER A 152 -0.36 11.56 41.54
C SER A 152 -0.52 12.55 40.40
N GLY A 153 -1.74 12.82 39.90
CA GLY A 153 -2.05 13.77 38.85
C GLY A 153 -1.79 13.26 37.42
N GLY A 154 -1.40 12.00 37.23
CA GLY A 154 -1.17 11.40 35.91
C GLY A 154 -2.46 10.84 35.28
N THR A 155 -2.53 10.84 33.95
CA THR A 155 -3.66 10.21 33.21
C THR A 155 -3.61 8.69 33.36
N VAL A 156 -4.76 8.09 33.70
CA VAL A 156 -4.97 6.64 33.74
C VAL A 156 -6.03 6.28 32.71
N TYR A 157 -5.74 5.26 31.90
CA TYR A 157 -6.64 4.69 30.90
C TYR A 157 -7.27 3.40 31.43
N ARG A 158 -8.58 3.24 31.20
CA ARG A 158 -9.35 2.03 31.49
C ARG A 158 -10.20 1.66 30.29
N LEU A 159 -10.62 0.41 30.21
CA LEU A 159 -11.60 0.02 29.17
C LEU A 159 -12.91 0.77 29.42
N GLY A 160 -13.50 1.28 28.34
CA GLY A 160 -14.88 1.71 28.29
C GLY A 160 -15.83 0.55 28.66
N ARG A 161 -17.02 0.84 29.11
CA ARG A 161 -18.05 -0.17 29.40
C ARG A 161 -18.87 -0.44 28.16
#